data_8850950c5477a9513c415c8e27e77db0
#
_entry.id   8850950c5477a9513c415c8e27e77db0
#
_cell.length_a   1.000
_cell.length_b   1.000
_cell.length_c   1.000
_cell.angle_alpha   90.00
_cell.angle_beta   90.00
_cell.angle_gamma   90.00
#
_symmetry.space_group_name_H-M   'P 1'
#
loop_
_entity.id
_entity.type
_entity.pdbx_description
1 polymer ?
#
loop_
_entity_poly.entity_id
_entity_poly.type
_entity_poly.pdbx_seq_one_letter_code
_entity_poly.pdbx_strand_id
1 'polypeptide(L)'
;GNNISEGVKKSEGGMKMPAGIPKVGTMPEWVKKRIEARKKAEAEGKKAEMPEVPAEEKEFAQAVGEIERTAENIQQYVQELRESPEREMRSLLNALNGGFIAPSPGGDAVRNPNTLPTGRNLFGINAEATPGVRAWDEGKALAKSTLDRYYRKHGEYPRKVSYTFWAGEFIETEGATLAQALYMLGVAPVRDGMNRVTDLRLIPSAELGRPRIDVVVQTSGQLRDVAASRLELLTKAVKMVAQSENDTCGNYVSEGTVESERIL
;
A
#
# COMPACT_ATOMS: atom_id res chain seq x y z
N GLY A 1 -36.47 -17.69 -28.37
CA GLY A 1 -36.36 -16.66 -29.37
C GLY A 1 -36.78 -15.32 -28.79
N ASN A 2 -35.86 -14.44 -28.49
CA ASN A 2 -36.11 -13.00 -28.51
C ASN A 2 -34.76 -12.32 -28.75
N ASN A 3 -34.65 -11.74 -29.92
CA ASN A 3 -33.59 -10.84 -30.34
C ASN A 3 -33.55 -9.61 -29.42
N ILE A 4 -32.41 -9.36 -28.81
CA ILE A 4 -32.06 -8.04 -28.29
C ILE A 4 -30.83 -7.55 -29.10
N SER A 5 -31.12 -7.09 -30.30
CA SER A 5 -30.23 -6.28 -31.10
C SER A 5 -31.00 -5.04 -31.51
N GLU A 6 -30.92 -3.98 -30.68
CA GLU A 6 -31.20 -2.61 -31.10
C GLU A 6 -30.88 -1.66 -29.94
N GLY A 7 -29.96 -0.70 -30.18
CA GLY A 7 -29.89 0.47 -29.32
C GLY A 7 -28.54 0.93 -28.85
N VAL A 8 -27.45 0.69 -29.57
CA VAL A 8 -26.24 1.50 -29.36
C VAL A 8 -26.27 2.68 -30.33
N LYS A 9 -26.87 3.78 -29.90
CA LYS A 9 -26.70 5.08 -30.55
C LYS A 9 -25.24 5.49 -30.40
N LYS A 10 -24.51 5.57 -31.51
CA LYS A 10 -23.23 6.27 -31.59
C LYS A 10 -23.46 7.71 -31.13
N SER A 11 -22.95 8.06 -29.95
CA SER A 11 -22.76 9.47 -29.59
C SER A 11 -21.53 9.97 -30.33
N GLU A 12 -21.74 10.71 -31.40
CA GLU A 12 -20.73 11.56 -32.02
C GLU A 12 -20.44 12.77 -31.09
N GLY A 13 -19.81 12.52 -29.98
CA GLY A 13 -19.20 13.50 -29.11
C GLY A 13 -17.69 13.33 -29.23
N GLY A 14 -17.09 13.95 -30.23
CA GLY A 14 -15.64 13.98 -30.37
C GLY A 14 -15.04 14.58 -29.12
N MET A 15 -14.48 13.74 -28.26
CA MET A 15 -13.68 14.16 -27.11
C MET A 15 -12.48 14.93 -27.68
N LYS A 16 -12.44 16.25 -27.50
CA LYS A 16 -11.27 17.08 -27.84
C LYS A 16 -10.11 16.56 -26.98
N MET A 17 -9.16 15.89 -27.62
CA MET A 17 -7.91 15.48 -26.98
C MET A 17 -7.18 16.70 -26.42
N PRO A 18 -6.61 16.63 -25.19
CA PRO A 18 -5.79 17.69 -24.64
C PRO A 18 -4.66 18.04 -25.60
N ALA A 19 -4.35 19.32 -25.73
CA ALA A 19 -3.22 19.79 -26.52
C ALA A 19 -1.92 19.23 -25.90
N GLY A 20 -1.22 18.37 -26.65
CA GLY A 20 0.04 17.76 -26.20
C GLY A 20 0.16 16.26 -26.48
N ILE A 21 -0.93 15.56 -26.84
CA ILE A 21 -0.84 14.14 -27.20
C ILE A 21 -0.27 14.02 -28.62
N PRO A 22 0.86 13.30 -28.82
CA PRO A 22 1.41 13.07 -30.15
C PRO A 22 0.38 12.37 -31.04
N LYS A 23 0.22 12.83 -32.27
CA LYS A 23 -0.63 12.13 -33.24
C LYS A 23 -0.16 10.69 -33.38
N VAL A 24 -1.08 9.74 -33.23
CA VAL A 24 -0.83 8.31 -33.44
C VAL A 24 -0.11 8.12 -34.79
N GLY A 25 1.14 7.70 -34.75
CA GLY A 25 1.95 7.43 -35.95
C GLY A 25 3.25 8.24 -36.11
N THR A 26 3.48 9.29 -35.31
CA THR A 26 4.77 10.01 -35.34
C THR A 26 5.60 9.68 -34.10
N MET A 27 6.77 9.09 -34.36
CA MET A 27 7.74 8.78 -33.29
C MET A 27 8.22 10.08 -32.63
N PRO A 28 8.09 10.24 -31.30
CA PRO A 28 8.57 11.43 -30.59
C PRO A 28 10.07 11.69 -30.84
N GLU A 29 10.47 12.96 -30.87
CA GLU A 29 11.85 13.35 -31.20
C GLU A 29 12.88 12.80 -30.20
N TRP A 30 12.51 12.70 -28.92
CA TRP A 30 13.36 12.10 -27.90
C TRP A 30 13.60 10.59 -28.12
N VAL A 31 12.61 9.86 -28.68
CA VAL A 31 12.77 8.43 -29.04
C VAL A 31 13.76 8.30 -30.17
N LYS A 32 13.68 9.14 -31.19
CA LYS A 32 14.65 9.15 -32.30
C LYS A 32 16.07 9.40 -31.76
N LYS A 33 16.25 10.40 -30.90
CA LYS A 33 17.55 10.70 -30.27
C LYS A 33 18.09 9.52 -29.45
N ARG A 34 17.24 8.79 -28.75
CA ARG A 34 17.65 7.59 -27.99
C ARG A 34 18.08 6.44 -28.91
N ILE A 35 17.36 6.23 -30.02
CA ILE A 35 17.72 5.22 -31.02
C ILE A 35 19.05 5.57 -31.68
N GLU A 36 19.28 6.82 -32.02
CA GLU A 36 20.53 7.30 -32.60
C GLU A 36 21.70 7.19 -31.61
N ALA A 37 21.50 7.58 -30.36
CA ALA A 37 22.50 7.44 -29.30
C ALA A 37 22.89 5.97 -29.08
N ARG A 38 21.91 5.06 -29.09
CA ARG A 38 22.16 3.63 -28.98
C ARG A 38 22.96 3.07 -30.15
N LYS A 39 22.55 3.40 -31.37
CA LYS A 39 23.26 2.96 -32.61
C LYS A 39 24.69 3.48 -32.63
N LYS A 40 24.92 4.74 -32.21
CA LYS A 40 26.26 5.32 -32.16
C LYS A 40 27.14 4.64 -31.10
N ALA A 41 26.58 4.35 -29.91
CA ALA A 41 27.32 3.67 -28.85
C ALA A 41 27.65 2.22 -29.23
N GLU A 42 26.75 1.50 -29.89
CA GLU A 42 26.98 0.15 -30.42
C GLU A 42 28.10 0.17 -31.47
N ALA A 43 28.16 1.18 -32.34
CA ALA A 43 29.20 1.33 -33.33
C ALA A 43 30.59 1.68 -32.74
N GLU A 44 30.60 2.38 -31.59
CA GLU A 44 31.83 2.80 -30.89
C GLU A 44 32.28 1.82 -29.79
N GLY A 45 31.51 0.75 -29.53
CA GLY A 45 31.79 -0.21 -28.45
C GLY A 45 31.76 0.40 -27.02
N LYS A 46 31.05 1.51 -26.86
CA LYS A 46 30.93 2.24 -25.58
C LYS A 46 29.54 2.12 -25.01
N LYS A 47 29.42 2.31 -23.69
CA LYS A 47 28.12 2.38 -23.01
C LYS A 47 27.38 3.65 -23.46
N ALA A 48 26.15 3.50 -24.00
CA ALA A 48 25.38 4.62 -24.50
C ALA A 48 24.99 5.58 -23.35
N GLU A 49 25.36 6.83 -23.45
CA GLU A 49 24.75 7.91 -22.65
C GLU A 49 23.36 8.20 -23.26
N MET A 50 22.32 7.73 -22.57
CA MET A 50 20.95 7.82 -23.07
C MET A 50 20.36 9.19 -22.72
N PRO A 51 19.84 9.96 -23.68
CA PRO A 51 19.12 11.20 -23.41
C PRO A 51 17.99 10.99 -22.41
N GLU A 52 17.80 11.95 -21.49
CA GLU A 52 16.69 11.89 -20.55
C GLU A 52 15.33 11.94 -21.27
N VAL A 53 14.40 11.14 -20.77
CA VAL A 53 13.00 11.17 -21.22
C VAL A 53 12.35 12.40 -20.56
N PRO A 54 11.63 13.26 -21.31
CA PRO A 54 10.89 14.38 -20.75
C PRO A 54 9.96 13.93 -19.60
N ALA A 55 9.80 14.78 -18.58
CA ALA A 55 8.99 14.43 -17.41
C ALA A 55 7.54 14.10 -17.78
N GLU A 56 6.94 14.87 -18.66
CA GLU A 56 5.57 14.66 -19.17
C GLU A 56 5.41 13.29 -19.87
N GLU A 57 6.42 12.87 -20.62
CA GLU A 57 6.41 11.57 -21.29
C GLU A 57 6.58 10.41 -20.30
N LYS A 58 7.33 10.62 -19.20
CA LYS A 58 7.43 9.64 -18.11
C LYS A 58 6.10 9.48 -17.39
N GLU A 59 5.44 10.58 -17.05
CA GLU A 59 4.13 10.57 -16.40
C GLU A 59 3.08 9.93 -17.30
N PHE A 60 3.07 10.25 -18.59
CA PHE A 60 2.16 9.62 -19.54
C PHE A 60 2.40 8.12 -19.67
N ALA A 61 3.66 7.69 -19.79
CA ALA A 61 4.01 6.26 -19.85
C ALA A 61 3.63 5.52 -18.56
N GLN A 62 3.78 6.16 -17.41
CA GLN A 62 3.33 5.59 -16.12
C GLN A 62 1.81 5.44 -16.10
N ALA A 63 1.07 6.48 -16.49
CA ALA A 63 -0.40 6.43 -16.52
C ALA A 63 -0.93 5.34 -17.47
N VAL A 64 -0.32 5.21 -18.66
CA VAL A 64 -0.67 4.13 -19.61
C VAL A 64 -0.38 2.77 -19.00
N GLY A 65 0.80 2.58 -18.40
CA GLY A 65 1.17 1.33 -17.74
C GLY A 65 0.29 0.99 -16.52
N GLU A 66 -0.28 1.98 -15.84
CA GLU A 66 -1.27 1.76 -14.77
C GLU A 66 -2.61 1.32 -15.33
N ILE A 67 -3.05 1.91 -16.44
CA ILE A 67 -4.29 1.52 -17.13
C ILE A 67 -4.18 0.09 -17.66
N GLU A 68 -3.06 -0.26 -18.31
CA GLU A 68 -2.81 -1.61 -18.84
C GLU A 68 -2.83 -2.64 -17.70
N ARG A 69 -2.08 -2.40 -16.62
CA ARG A 69 -2.09 -3.28 -15.44
C ARG A 69 -3.47 -3.42 -14.81
N THR A 70 -4.23 -2.32 -14.77
CA THR A 70 -5.59 -2.35 -14.23
C THR A 70 -6.50 -3.20 -15.11
N ALA A 71 -6.40 -3.08 -16.44
CA ALA A 71 -7.16 -3.88 -17.37
C ALA A 71 -6.81 -5.38 -17.28
N GLU A 72 -5.53 -5.72 -17.19
CA GLU A 72 -5.05 -7.09 -16.98
C GLU A 72 -5.56 -7.67 -15.66
N ASN A 73 -5.47 -6.90 -14.57
CA ASN A 73 -6.00 -7.28 -13.27
C ASN A 73 -7.51 -7.55 -13.32
N ILE A 74 -8.29 -6.71 -13.99
CA ILE A 74 -9.74 -6.92 -14.15
C ILE A 74 -10.02 -8.23 -14.88
N GLN A 75 -9.29 -8.53 -15.95
CA GLN A 75 -9.46 -9.80 -16.67
C GLN A 75 -9.12 -11.00 -15.79
N GLN A 76 -8.01 -10.94 -15.06
CA GLN A 76 -7.61 -11.97 -14.12
C GLN A 76 -8.67 -12.17 -13.05
N TYR A 77 -9.18 -11.11 -12.44
CA TYR A 77 -10.26 -11.17 -11.44
C TYR A 77 -11.51 -11.86 -11.96
N VAL A 78 -11.96 -11.48 -13.15
CA VAL A 78 -13.16 -12.10 -13.77
C VAL A 78 -12.94 -13.59 -13.97
N GLN A 79 -11.74 -13.99 -14.39
CA GLN A 79 -11.42 -15.41 -14.57
C GLN A 79 -11.38 -16.14 -13.22
N GLU A 80 -10.69 -15.60 -12.23
CA GLU A 80 -10.55 -16.21 -10.90
C GLU A 80 -11.90 -16.35 -10.18
N LEU A 81 -12.79 -15.34 -10.32
CA LEU A 81 -14.16 -15.42 -9.81
C LEU A 81 -14.96 -16.55 -10.48
N ARG A 82 -14.82 -16.71 -11.79
CA ARG A 82 -15.51 -17.78 -12.52
C ARG A 82 -14.99 -19.16 -12.17
N GLU A 83 -13.71 -19.30 -11.88
CA GLU A 83 -13.07 -20.55 -11.50
C GLU A 83 -13.35 -20.94 -10.03
N SER A 84 -13.63 -19.97 -9.17
CA SER A 84 -13.77 -20.16 -7.73
C SER A 84 -14.76 -21.26 -7.34
N PRO A 85 -16.00 -21.34 -7.86
CA PRO A 85 -16.95 -22.38 -7.46
C PRO A 85 -16.45 -23.79 -7.77
N GLU A 86 -15.85 -24.00 -8.94
CA GLU A 86 -15.31 -25.29 -9.32
C GLU A 86 -14.09 -25.66 -8.47
N ARG A 87 -13.23 -24.69 -8.17
CA ARG A 87 -12.06 -24.91 -7.31
C ARG A 87 -12.43 -25.24 -5.88
N GLU A 88 -13.46 -24.59 -5.32
CA GLU A 88 -13.96 -24.91 -3.98
C GLU A 88 -14.44 -26.36 -3.89
N MET A 89 -15.25 -26.81 -4.84
CA MET A 89 -15.73 -28.17 -4.89
C MET A 89 -14.60 -29.18 -5.05
N ARG A 90 -13.65 -28.91 -5.95
CA ARG A 90 -12.48 -29.76 -6.17
C ARG A 90 -11.60 -29.85 -4.93
N SER A 91 -11.37 -28.71 -4.26
CA SER A 91 -10.56 -28.66 -3.04
C SER A 91 -11.24 -29.38 -1.88
N LEU A 92 -12.56 -29.24 -1.75
CA LEU A 92 -13.32 -29.98 -0.73
C LEU A 92 -13.20 -31.50 -0.94
N LEU A 93 -13.38 -31.99 -2.16
CA LEU A 93 -13.22 -33.39 -2.49
C LEU A 93 -11.79 -33.90 -2.26
N ASN A 94 -10.79 -33.06 -2.61
CA ASN A 94 -9.39 -33.37 -2.35
C ASN A 94 -9.09 -33.47 -0.85
N ALA A 95 -9.63 -32.56 -0.03
CA ALA A 95 -9.48 -32.60 1.41
C ALA A 95 -10.11 -33.86 2.04
N LEU A 96 -11.33 -34.20 1.60
CA LEU A 96 -12.01 -35.42 2.06
C LEU A 96 -11.22 -36.71 1.72
N ASN A 97 -10.45 -36.68 0.65
CA ASN A 97 -9.53 -37.76 0.26
C ASN A 97 -8.16 -37.67 0.92
N GLY A 98 -7.95 -36.77 1.90
CA GLY A 98 -6.68 -36.57 2.59
C GLY A 98 -5.61 -35.83 1.81
N GLY A 99 -5.98 -35.14 0.73
CA GLY A 99 -5.07 -34.34 -0.10
C GLY A 99 -4.72 -32.99 0.50
N PHE A 100 -3.59 -32.43 0.08
CA PHE A 100 -3.13 -31.10 0.52
C PHE A 100 -3.94 -29.99 -0.15
N ILE A 101 -4.35 -29.00 0.64
CA ILE A 101 -4.96 -27.76 0.16
C ILE A 101 -4.00 -26.60 0.42
N ALA A 102 -3.65 -25.87 -0.64
CA ALA A 102 -2.73 -24.74 -0.55
C ALA A 102 -3.31 -23.61 0.33
N PRO A 103 -2.49 -22.93 1.16
CA PRO A 103 -2.95 -21.82 1.97
C PRO A 103 -3.25 -20.58 1.12
N SER A 104 -4.12 -19.72 1.63
CA SER A 104 -4.50 -18.43 1.04
C SER A 104 -4.81 -17.42 2.12
N PRO A 105 -4.54 -16.12 1.89
CA PRO A 105 -5.08 -15.08 2.76
C PRO A 105 -6.61 -15.12 2.72
N GLY A 106 -7.23 -14.82 3.86
CA GLY A 106 -8.66 -14.53 3.97
C GLY A 106 -8.92 -13.05 3.73
N GLY A 107 -10.18 -12.67 3.59
CA GLY A 107 -10.60 -11.29 3.48
C GLY A 107 -11.46 -10.99 2.26
N ASP A 108 -11.67 -9.69 2.02
CA ASP A 108 -12.47 -9.20 0.89
C ASP A 108 -11.63 -9.18 -0.39
N ALA A 109 -12.12 -9.85 -1.42
CA ALA A 109 -11.46 -9.91 -2.72
C ALA A 109 -11.29 -8.55 -3.41
N VAL A 110 -12.12 -7.56 -3.09
CA VAL A 110 -11.98 -6.19 -3.62
C VAL A 110 -10.76 -5.50 -3.02
N ARG A 111 -10.48 -5.73 -1.73
CA ARG A 111 -9.34 -5.13 -1.02
C ARG A 111 -8.06 -5.93 -1.17
N ASN A 112 -8.18 -7.26 -1.16
CA ASN A 112 -7.05 -8.17 -1.32
C ASN A 112 -7.30 -9.17 -2.44
N PRO A 113 -6.85 -8.87 -3.67
CA PRO A 113 -6.99 -9.75 -4.82
C PRO A 113 -6.44 -11.16 -4.62
N ASN A 114 -5.43 -11.31 -3.76
CA ASN A 114 -4.80 -12.60 -3.50
C ASN A 114 -5.70 -13.62 -2.78
N THR A 115 -6.91 -13.20 -2.35
CA THR A 115 -7.93 -14.11 -1.82
C THR A 115 -8.59 -14.94 -2.92
N LEU A 116 -8.45 -14.53 -4.17
CA LEU A 116 -8.95 -15.25 -5.35
C LEU A 116 -7.84 -16.10 -6.02
N PRO A 117 -8.20 -17.16 -6.72
CA PRO A 117 -9.49 -17.85 -6.67
C PRO A 117 -9.69 -18.54 -5.32
N THR A 118 -10.95 -18.70 -4.89
CA THR A 118 -11.30 -19.38 -3.62
C THR A 118 -11.02 -20.89 -3.67
N GLY A 119 -11.42 -21.64 -2.63
CA GLY A 119 -11.15 -23.07 -2.55
C GLY A 119 -9.73 -23.38 -2.04
N ARG A 120 -9.16 -22.49 -1.25
CA ARG A 120 -7.87 -22.68 -0.56
C ARG A 120 -8.08 -22.69 0.95
N ASN A 121 -7.06 -23.14 1.69
CA ASN A 121 -7.10 -23.17 3.16
C ASN A 121 -6.80 -21.76 3.69
N LEU A 122 -7.80 -21.10 4.26
CA LEU A 122 -7.69 -19.70 4.66
C LEU A 122 -6.86 -19.55 5.94
N PHE A 123 -5.91 -18.61 5.93
CA PHE A 123 -5.32 -18.08 7.16
C PHE A 123 -5.84 -16.66 7.39
N GLY A 124 -6.04 -16.27 8.64
CA GLY A 124 -6.60 -14.95 8.99
C GLY A 124 -5.63 -13.84 8.69
N ILE A 125 -4.51 -13.81 9.40
CA ILE A 125 -3.48 -12.77 9.26
C ILE A 125 -2.09 -13.39 9.39
N ASN A 126 -1.16 -12.94 8.54
CA ASN A 126 0.27 -13.15 8.80
C ASN A 126 0.78 -12.01 9.69
N ALA A 127 0.65 -12.18 11.01
CA ALA A 127 1.03 -11.15 11.96
C ALA A 127 2.48 -10.70 11.75
N GLU A 128 3.40 -11.61 11.47
CA GLU A 128 4.82 -11.30 11.31
C GLU A 128 5.11 -10.43 10.06
N ALA A 129 4.28 -10.50 9.02
CA ALA A 129 4.42 -9.65 7.83
C ALA A 129 3.60 -8.33 7.94
N THR A 130 2.84 -8.15 9.03
CA THR A 130 1.98 -6.97 9.23
C THR A 130 2.72 -5.84 9.96
N PRO A 131 2.59 -4.56 9.49
CA PRO A 131 1.85 -4.14 8.31
C PRO A 131 2.52 -4.63 7.02
N GLY A 132 1.74 -5.02 6.01
CA GLY A 132 2.24 -5.39 4.69
C GLY A 132 3.03 -4.24 4.03
N VAL A 133 3.81 -4.52 2.99
CA VAL A 133 4.59 -3.47 2.29
C VAL A 133 3.66 -2.40 1.72
N ARG A 134 2.62 -2.83 1.01
CA ARG A 134 1.61 -1.95 0.44
C ARG A 134 0.82 -1.24 1.53
N ALA A 135 0.41 -1.96 2.58
CA ALA A 135 -0.30 -1.39 3.73
C ALA A 135 0.53 -0.31 4.46
N TRP A 136 1.86 -0.45 4.48
CA TRP A 136 2.75 0.57 5.00
C TRP A 136 2.67 1.87 4.20
N ASP A 137 2.75 1.78 2.87
CA ASP A 137 2.72 2.96 1.99
C ASP A 137 1.35 3.65 2.02
N GLU A 138 0.27 2.89 1.98
CA GLU A 138 -1.10 3.40 2.10
C GLU A 138 -1.36 4.03 3.47
N GLY A 139 -0.96 3.36 4.56
CA GLY A 139 -1.10 3.86 5.92
C GLY A 139 -0.31 5.15 6.16
N LYS A 140 0.92 5.22 5.63
CA LYS A 140 1.75 6.43 5.65
C LYS A 140 1.05 7.60 4.93
N ALA A 141 0.49 7.35 3.75
CA ALA A 141 -0.22 8.35 2.97
C ALA A 141 -1.48 8.87 3.69
N LEU A 142 -2.26 7.96 4.29
CA LEU A 142 -3.45 8.30 5.06
C LEU A 142 -3.12 9.11 6.32
N ALA A 143 -2.09 8.71 7.07
CA ALA A 143 -1.61 9.43 8.24
C ALA A 143 -1.16 10.84 7.86
N LYS A 144 -0.38 10.98 6.79
CA LYS A 144 0.05 12.28 6.28
C LYS A 144 -1.13 13.16 5.89
N SER A 145 -2.07 12.62 5.11
CA SER A 145 -3.29 13.36 4.71
C SER A 145 -4.11 13.83 5.92
N THR A 146 -4.21 13.00 6.96
CA THR A 146 -4.90 13.35 8.22
C THR A 146 -4.20 14.50 8.93
N LEU A 147 -2.88 14.45 9.06
CA LEU A 147 -2.08 15.50 9.68
C LEU A 147 -2.13 16.80 8.88
N ASP A 148 -1.99 16.73 7.55
CA ASP A 148 -2.03 17.91 6.67
C ASP A 148 -3.41 18.61 6.74
N ARG A 149 -4.49 17.82 6.82
CA ARG A 149 -5.85 18.34 6.98
C ARG A 149 -6.04 19.01 8.34
N TYR A 150 -5.55 18.40 9.41
CA TYR A 150 -5.62 18.96 10.74
C TYR A 150 -4.81 20.26 10.83
N TYR A 151 -3.56 20.25 10.34
CA TYR A 151 -2.67 21.43 10.34
C TYR A 151 -3.27 22.60 9.56
N ARG A 152 -3.84 22.34 8.37
CA ARG A 152 -4.52 23.40 7.58
C ARG A 152 -5.69 24.02 8.31
N LYS A 153 -6.39 23.25 9.16
CA LYS A 153 -7.56 23.74 9.89
C LYS A 153 -7.19 24.48 11.18
N HIS A 154 -6.14 24.04 11.89
CA HIS A 154 -5.82 24.49 13.23
C HIS A 154 -4.52 25.30 13.35
N GLY A 155 -3.66 25.27 12.32
CA GLY A 155 -2.34 25.93 12.33
C GLY A 155 -1.27 25.21 13.13
N GLU A 156 -1.61 24.04 13.70
CA GLU A 156 -0.72 23.21 14.52
C GLU A 156 -0.97 21.72 14.28
N TYR A 157 -0.04 20.88 14.68
CA TYR A 157 -0.21 19.42 14.65
C TYR A 157 -0.99 18.92 15.86
N PRO A 158 -1.80 17.84 15.74
CA PRO A 158 -2.45 17.23 16.89
C PRO A 158 -1.38 16.65 17.81
N ARG A 159 -1.57 16.83 19.12
CA ARG A 159 -0.65 16.25 20.12
C ARG A 159 -0.85 14.74 20.26
N LYS A 160 -2.10 14.28 20.10
CA LYS A 160 -2.52 12.88 20.30
C LYS A 160 -3.61 12.49 19.34
N VAL A 161 -3.51 11.28 18.75
CA VAL A 161 -4.50 10.72 17.83
C VAL A 161 -4.97 9.36 18.36
N SER A 162 -6.27 9.12 18.33
CA SER A 162 -6.87 7.85 18.76
C SER A 162 -7.11 6.94 17.56
N TYR A 163 -6.79 5.67 17.74
CA TYR A 163 -7.05 4.59 16.78
C TYR A 163 -7.85 3.47 17.42
N THR A 164 -8.77 2.88 16.67
CA THR A 164 -9.45 1.64 17.05
C THR A 164 -8.99 0.52 16.13
N PHE A 165 -8.41 -0.53 16.73
CA PHE A 165 -7.88 -1.67 16.00
C PHE A 165 -8.86 -2.84 16.07
N TRP A 166 -9.39 -3.23 14.91
CA TRP A 166 -10.29 -4.35 14.73
C TRP A 166 -9.60 -5.48 13.96
N ALA A 167 -9.83 -6.73 14.37
CA ALA A 167 -9.25 -7.89 13.71
C ALA A 167 -9.65 -7.99 12.22
N GLY A 168 -10.92 -7.72 11.90
CA GLY A 168 -11.40 -7.72 10.52
C GLY A 168 -10.67 -6.70 9.65
N GLU A 169 -10.54 -5.47 10.12
CA GLU A 169 -9.81 -4.42 9.40
C GLU A 169 -8.32 -4.79 9.20
N PHE A 170 -7.67 -5.35 10.22
CA PHE A 170 -6.29 -5.82 10.10
C PHE A 170 -6.11 -6.91 9.04
N ILE A 171 -7.06 -7.86 8.95
CA ILE A 171 -7.05 -8.91 7.93
C ILE A 171 -7.24 -8.32 6.54
N GLU A 172 -8.25 -7.46 6.39
CA GLU A 172 -8.63 -6.87 5.09
C GLU A 172 -7.58 -5.93 4.52
N THR A 173 -6.91 -5.16 5.37
CA THR A 173 -5.97 -4.11 4.97
C THR A 173 -4.50 -4.48 5.19
N GLU A 174 -4.22 -5.70 5.65
CA GLU A 174 -2.88 -6.14 6.05
C GLU A 174 -2.23 -5.19 7.07
N GLY A 175 -3.06 -4.56 7.93
CA GLY A 175 -2.60 -3.69 9.01
C GLY A 175 -2.33 -2.23 8.62
N ALA A 176 -3.08 -1.67 7.68
CA ALA A 176 -2.92 -0.27 7.28
C ALA A 176 -3.12 0.71 8.47
N THR A 177 -4.01 0.41 9.40
CA THR A 177 -4.22 1.24 10.61
C THR A 177 -3.01 1.16 11.55
N LEU A 178 -2.36 0.00 11.70
CA LEU A 178 -1.09 -0.12 12.41
C LEU A 178 0.00 0.72 11.74
N ALA A 179 0.08 0.69 10.41
CA ALA A 179 1.01 1.52 9.66
C ALA A 179 0.80 3.01 9.90
N GLN A 180 -0.46 3.46 9.96
CA GLN A 180 -0.78 4.84 10.32
C GLN A 180 -0.26 5.20 11.72
N ALA A 181 -0.55 4.35 12.73
CA ALA A 181 -0.11 4.58 14.11
C ALA A 181 1.43 4.63 14.21
N LEU A 182 2.14 3.71 13.57
CA LEU A 182 3.61 3.72 13.53
C LEU A 182 4.15 4.99 12.87
N TYR A 183 3.54 5.42 11.75
CA TYR A 183 3.97 6.65 11.09
C TYR A 183 3.65 7.90 11.92
N MET A 184 2.52 7.96 12.66
CA MET A 184 2.24 9.04 13.62
C MET A 184 3.36 9.16 14.64
N LEU A 185 3.78 8.06 15.23
CA LEU A 185 4.92 7.99 16.16
C LEU A 185 6.26 8.36 15.50
N GLY A 186 6.35 8.35 14.18
CA GLY A 186 7.58 8.61 13.45
C GLY A 186 8.56 7.43 13.46
N VAL A 187 8.03 6.21 13.40
CA VAL A 187 8.82 4.98 13.24
C VAL A 187 8.45 4.25 11.96
N ALA A 188 9.39 3.50 11.41
CA ALA A 188 9.21 2.70 10.22
C ALA A 188 9.57 1.23 10.49
N PRO A 189 8.84 0.26 9.88
CA PRO A 189 9.15 -1.15 10.02
C PRO A 189 10.46 -1.52 9.32
N VAL A 190 11.26 -2.36 9.96
CA VAL A 190 12.43 -3.02 9.39
C VAL A 190 12.02 -4.44 9.01
N ARG A 191 12.34 -4.86 7.78
CA ARG A 191 11.92 -6.14 7.22
C ARG A 191 13.10 -7.03 6.89
N ASP A 192 12.88 -8.32 7.01
CA ASP A 192 13.81 -9.32 6.52
C ASP A 192 13.58 -9.67 5.02
N GLY A 193 14.39 -10.58 4.49
CA GLY A 193 14.30 -11.03 3.10
C GLY A 193 12.99 -11.75 2.73
N MET A 194 12.15 -12.10 3.70
CA MET A 194 10.82 -12.69 3.52
C MET A 194 9.69 -11.69 3.81
N ASN A 195 9.99 -10.40 3.82
CA ASN A 195 9.07 -9.30 4.14
C ASN A 195 8.45 -9.34 5.54
N ARG A 196 8.99 -10.12 6.49
CA ARG A 196 8.55 -10.10 7.88
C ARG A 196 9.07 -8.86 8.56
N VAL A 197 8.24 -8.22 9.38
CA VAL A 197 8.62 -7.06 10.20
C VAL A 197 9.31 -7.57 11.45
N THR A 198 10.62 -7.48 11.46
CA THR A 198 11.48 -8.00 12.54
C THR A 198 11.88 -6.94 13.55
N ASP A 199 11.86 -5.68 13.15
CA ASP A 199 12.26 -4.56 13.98
C ASP A 199 11.59 -3.25 13.54
N LEU A 200 11.90 -2.18 14.28
CA LEU A 200 11.50 -0.80 14.00
C LEU A 200 12.74 0.10 13.95
N ARG A 201 12.67 1.13 13.14
CA ARG A 201 13.64 2.22 13.13
C ARG A 201 12.96 3.56 13.32
N LEU A 202 13.60 4.47 14.04
CA LEU A 202 13.15 5.86 14.07
C LEU A 202 13.34 6.50 12.69
N ILE A 203 12.32 7.20 12.24
CA ILE A 203 12.45 8.11 11.10
C ILE A 203 13.16 9.35 11.62
N PRO A 204 14.30 9.78 11.02
CA PRO A 204 15.01 10.98 11.46
C PRO A 204 14.09 12.21 11.50
N SER A 205 14.25 13.06 12.51
CA SER A 205 13.39 14.24 12.69
C SER A 205 13.42 15.16 11.46
N ALA A 206 14.57 15.29 10.80
CA ALA A 206 14.71 16.07 9.58
C ALA A 206 13.94 15.46 8.39
N GLU A 207 13.84 14.13 8.28
CA GLU A 207 13.05 13.42 7.26
C GLU A 207 11.55 13.52 7.58
N LEU A 208 11.21 13.41 8.86
CA LEU A 208 9.83 13.46 9.35
C LEU A 208 9.22 14.86 9.14
N GLY A 209 9.97 15.92 9.36
CA GLY A 209 9.59 17.32 9.13
C GLY A 209 8.42 17.81 10.00
N ARG A 210 8.10 17.12 11.09
CA ARG A 210 7.00 17.40 12.01
C ARG A 210 7.25 16.78 13.39
N PRO A 211 6.49 17.19 14.42
CA PRO A 211 6.55 16.52 15.71
C PRO A 211 6.17 15.04 15.63
N ARG A 212 6.68 14.23 16.55
CA ARG A 212 6.19 12.89 16.80
C ARG A 212 4.87 12.97 17.53
N ILE A 213 3.83 12.38 16.94
CA ILE A 213 2.45 12.46 17.44
C ILE A 213 2.21 11.26 18.34
N ASP A 214 1.69 11.53 19.55
CA ASP A 214 1.29 10.46 20.45
C ASP A 214 0.03 9.73 19.96
N VAL A 215 -0.09 8.45 20.28
CA VAL A 215 -1.22 7.62 19.85
C VAL A 215 -1.87 6.91 21.03
N VAL A 216 -3.20 6.90 21.04
CA VAL A 216 -4.01 6.06 21.92
C VAL A 216 -4.63 4.97 21.07
N VAL A 217 -4.39 3.72 21.41
CA VAL A 217 -4.90 2.58 20.67
C VAL A 217 -5.88 1.78 21.52
N GLN A 218 -7.11 1.67 21.02
CA GLN A 218 -8.14 0.80 21.56
C GLN A 218 -8.18 -0.48 20.71
N THR A 219 -8.03 -1.64 21.34
CA THR A 219 -7.97 -2.92 20.65
C THR A 219 -9.17 -3.79 20.96
N SER A 220 -9.64 -4.57 19.97
CA SER A 220 -10.58 -5.67 20.22
C SER A 220 -9.87 -6.87 20.87
N GLY A 221 -10.61 -7.67 21.67
CA GLY A 221 -10.08 -8.93 22.20
C GLY A 221 -9.61 -9.86 21.11
N GLN A 222 -10.38 -9.99 20.02
CA GLN A 222 -10.04 -10.84 18.89
C GLN A 222 -8.69 -10.43 18.23
N LEU A 223 -8.42 -9.13 18.07
CA LEU A 223 -7.13 -8.70 17.53
C LEU A 223 -5.97 -9.10 18.44
N ARG A 224 -6.16 -9.01 19.74
CA ARG A 224 -5.17 -9.43 20.73
C ARG A 224 -4.83 -10.91 20.60
N ASP A 225 -5.83 -11.74 20.29
CA ASP A 225 -5.63 -13.18 20.13
C ASP A 225 -4.90 -13.55 18.82
N VAL A 226 -5.17 -12.83 17.72
CA VAL A 226 -4.62 -13.15 16.39
C VAL A 226 -3.35 -12.36 16.04
N ALA A 227 -3.06 -11.27 16.71
CA ALA A 227 -1.94 -10.37 16.37
C ALA A 227 -1.25 -9.76 17.61
N ALA A 228 -1.11 -10.51 18.70
CA ALA A 228 -0.46 -10.06 19.95
C ALA A 228 0.93 -9.47 19.67
N SER A 229 1.74 -10.13 18.83
CA SER A 229 3.08 -9.66 18.47
C SER A 229 3.09 -8.26 17.83
N ARG A 230 1.98 -7.84 17.19
CA ARG A 230 1.86 -6.48 16.62
C ARG A 230 1.55 -5.45 17.68
N LEU A 231 0.84 -5.81 18.73
CA LEU A 231 0.64 -4.93 19.89
C LEU A 231 1.95 -4.77 20.68
N GLU A 232 2.74 -5.82 20.80
CA GLU A 232 4.09 -5.74 21.37
C GLU A 232 5.01 -4.85 20.52
N LEU A 233 4.95 -4.98 19.19
CA LEU A 233 5.68 -4.11 18.26
C LEU A 233 5.29 -2.63 18.45
N LEU A 234 4.00 -2.33 18.60
CA LEU A 234 3.53 -0.97 18.89
C LEU A 234 4.03 -0.46 20.24
N THR A 235 4.00 -1.31 21.27
CA THR A 235 4.56 -0.98 22.60
C THR A 235 6.06 -0.67 22.50
N LYS A 236 6.80 -1.46 21.71
CA LYS A 236 8.21 -1.18 21.41
C LYS A 236 8.39 0.17 20.72
N ALA A 237 7.52 0.49 19.74
CA ALA A 237 7.52 1.78 19.05
C ALA A 237 7.37 2.96 20.01
N VAL A 238 6.36 2.90 20.88
CA VAL A 238 6.10 3.96 21.88
C VAL A 238 7.31 4.13 22.81
N LYS A 239 7.87 3.04 23.35
CA LYS A 239 9.06 3.11 24.23
C LYS A 239 10.27 3.71 23.50
N MET A 240 10.52 3.28 22.25
CA MET A 240 11.60 3.79 21.43
C MET A 240 11.48 5.31 21.19
N VAL A 241 10.26 5.78 20.91
CA VAL A 241 9.99 7.20 20.67
C VAL A 241 10.03 8.02 21.94
N ALA A 242 9.50 7.50 23.06
CA ALA A 242 9.56 8.18 24.34
C ALA A 242 10.99 8.45 24.83
N GLN A 243 11.92 7.57 24.45
CA GLN A 243 13.36 7.67 24.78
C GLN A 243 14.19 8.42 23.73
N SER A 244 13.59 8.93 22.67
CA SER A 244 14.31 9.66 21.61
C SER A 244 14.70 11.05 22.10
N GLU A 245 16.01 11.35 22.04
CA GLU A 245 16.59 12.60 22.55
C GLU A 245 16.82 13.68 21.47
N ASN A 246 16.79 13.33 20.19
CA ASN A 246 17.20 14.21 19.08
C ASN A 246 16.07 14.69 18.18
N ASP A 247 14.91 15.00 18.78
CA ASP A 247 13.72 15.43 18.02
C ASP A 247 13.66 16.96 17.88
N THR A 248 14.20 17.46 16.76
CA THR A 248 14.25 18.91 16.47
C THR A 248 12.88 19.56 16.26
N CYS A 249 11.87 18.79 15.89
CA CYS A 249 10.50 19.25 15.64
C CYS A 249 9.53 19.05 16.84
N GLY A 250 10.00 18.44 17.92
CA GLY A 250 9.19 18.11 19.11
C GLY A 250 8.75 16.64 19.16
N ASN A 251 8.46 16.17 20.37
CA ASN A 251 8.08 14.78 20.66
C ASN A 251 6.96 14.72 21.69
N TYR A 252 5.71 14.65 21.21
CA TYR A 252 4.54 14.62 22.09
C TYR A 252 4.39 13.30 22.84
N VAL A 253 5.05 12.23 22.41
CA VAL A 253 5.08 10.94 23.13
C VAL A 253 5.94 11.06 24.39
N SER A 254 7.13 11.65 24.30
CA SER A 254 8.00 11.89 25.44
C SER A 254 7.36 12.83 26.45
N GLU A 255 6.77 13.94 25.97
CA GLU A 255 6.05 14.90 26.82
C GLU A 255 4.87 14.23 27.57
N GLY A 256 4.09 13.40 26.86
CA GLY A 256 2.97 12.68 27.46
C GLY A 256 3.40 11.61 28.47
N THR A 257 4.55 10.98 28.27
CA THR A 257 5.11 10.00 29.23
C THR A 257 5.48 10.70 30.54
N VAL A 258 6.22 11.81 30.46
CA VAL A 258 6.62 12.61 31.62
C VAL A 258 5.40 13.12 32.38
N GLU A 259 4.37 13.60 31.67
CA GLU A 259 3.15 14.07 32.31
C GLU A 259 2.38 12.95 33.03
N SER A 260 2.32 11.76 32.41
CA SER A 260 1.68 10.58 33.00
C SER A 260 2.39 10.12 34.28
N GLU A 261 3.73 10.12 34.32
CA GLU A 261 4.53 9.77 35.48
C GLU A 261 4.33 10.77 36.64
N ARG A 262 4.01 12.03 36.32
CA ARG A 262 3.74 13.05 37.34
C ARG A 262 2.35 12.91 37.98
N ILE A 263 1.41 12.28 37.27
CA ILE A 263 0.02 12.12 37.75
C ILE A 263 -0.12 10.83 38.58
N LEU A 264 0.68 9.83 38.34
CA LEU A 264 0.74 8.55 39.06
C LEU A 264 1.57 8.69 40.33
#